data_1baa6b57080ce4830d5be00feab7c421
#
_entry.id   1baa6b57080ce4830d5be00feab7c421
#
_cell.length_a   1.000
_cell.length_b   1.000
_cell.length_c   1.000
_cell.angle_alpha   90.00
_cell.angle_beta   90.00
_cell.angle_gamma   90.00
#
_symmetry.space_group_name_H-M   'P 1'
#
loop_
_entity.id
_entity.type
_entity.pdbx_description
1 polymer ?
#
loop_
_entity_poly.entity_id
_entity_poly.type
_entity_poly.pdbx_seq_one_letter_code
_entity_poly.pdbx_strand_id
1 'polypeptide(L)'
;RDALKETNTQYGDKNGNETLRFFLLRSHYRSPIDFSSALVEDAHQALIRLYTALKNTPSDDNPLDWNEKYAAQFKEAMDDDFNTAQAVAVLFELAKEVNQTKSPELARQLKKLGGVLGILQLDPEAFVKGAVDSVDEAAVEALIAERKAAKAAKNWARADEIRKELLEKNIVLED
;
A
#
# COMPACT_ATOMS: atom_id res chain seq x y z
N ARG A 1 -16.45 -14.08 3.09
CA ARG A 1 -16.25 -14.59 1.71
C ARG A 1 -16.52 -13.50 0.67
N ASP A 2 -17.54 -12.66 0.91
CA ASP A 2 -17.90 -11.58 -0.02
C ASP A 2 -16.93 -10.40 0.07
N ALA A 3 -16.49 -10.02 1.28
CA ALA A 3 -15.45 -9.01 1.50
C ALA A 3 -14.15 -9.31 0.72
N LEU A 4 -13.70 -10.57 0.73
CA LEU A 4 -12.50 -10.97 -0.01
C LEU A 4 -12.69 -10.84 -1.52
N LYS A 5 -13.86 -11.20 -2.04
CA LYS A 5 -14.16 -11.05 -3.47
C LYS A 5 -14.19 -9.58 -3.88
N GLU A 6 -14.83 -8.72 -3.08
CA GLU A 6 -14.90 -7.28 -3.32
C GLU A 6 -13.50 -6.67 -3.34
N THR A 7 -12.69 -6.97 -2.32
CA THR A 7 -11.31 -6.46 -2.20
C THR A 7 -10.43 -6.96 -3.36
N ASN A 8 -10.55 -8.23 -3.75
CA ASN A 8 -9.79 -8.78 -4.87
C ASN A 8 -10.24 -8.21 -6.22
N THR A 9 -11.52 -7.89 -6.39
CA THR A 9 -12.03 -7.21 -7.59
C THR A 9 -11.44 -5.80 -7.70
N GLN A 10 -11.27 -5.11 -6.57
CA GLN A 10 -10.80 -3.73 -6.55
C GLN A 10 -9.27 -3.63 -6.69
N TYR A 11 -8.50 -4.52 -6.07
CA TYR A 11 -7.03 -4.41 -5.97
C TYR A 11 -6.26 -5.55 -6.64
N GLY A 12 -6.94 -6.51 -7.26
CA GLY A 12 -6.36 -7.75 -7.75
C GLY A 12 -6.14 -8.77 -6.62
N ASP A 13 -6.03 -10.05 -6.97
CA ASP A 13 -6.02 -11.15 -5.99
C ASP A 13 -4.92 -11.03 -4.93
N LYS A 14 -3.68 -10.71 -5.34
CA LYS A 14 -2.54 -10.65 -4.42
C LYS A 14 -2.63 -9.44 -3.48
N ASN A 15 -2.85 -8.26 -4.05
CA ASN A 15 -2.94 -7.01 -3.29
C ASN A 15 -4.21 -7.00 -2.42
N GLY A 16 -5.33 -7.49 -2.94
CA GLY A 16 -6.59 -7.58 -2.20
C GLY A 16 -6.50 -8.51 -1.00
N ASN A 17 -5.89 -9.69 -1.16
CA ASN A 17 -5.67 -10.63 -0.06
C ASN A 17 -4.81 -10.01 1.06
N GLU A 18 -3.74 -9.32 0.71
CA GLU A 18 -2.86 -8.70 1.68
C GLU A 18 -3.51 -7.46 2.33
N THR A 19 -4.25 -6.66 1.55
CA THR A 19 -5.03 -5.52 2.06
C THR A 19 -6.05 -5.98 3.10
N LEU A 20 -6.82 -7.02 2.82
CA LEU A 20 -7.80 -7.55 3.76
C LEU A 20 -7.14 -8.11 5.03
N ARG A 21 -6.03 -8.83 4.89
CA ARG A 21 -5.22 -9.28 6.03
C ARG A 21 -4.77 -8.11 6.88
N PHE A 22 -4.21 -7.09 6.28
CA PHE A 22 -3.73 -5.90 6.98
C PHE A 22 -4.87 -5.14 7.66
N PHE A 23 -6.02 -5.00 7.00
CA PHE A 23 -7.23 -4.43 7.60
C PHE A 23 -7.60 -5.13 8.92
N LEU A 24 -7.60 -6.48 8.93
CA LEU A 24 -7.91 -7.25 10.13
C LEU A 24 -6.86 -7.09 11.24
N LEU A 25 -5.57 -6.99 10.88
CA LEU A 25 -4.46 -6.85 11.83
C LEU A 25 -4.35 -5.47 12.48
N ARG A 26 -5.01 -4.43 11.92
CA ARG A 26 -5.02 -3.09 12.50
C ARG A 26 -5.83 -2.96 13.78
N SER A 27 -6.67 -3.93 14.07
CA SER A 27 -7.47 -3.99 15.29
C SER A 27 -7.03 -5.16 16.15
N HIS A 28 -7.14 -5.00 17.47
CA HIS A 28 -6.91 -6.13 18.37
C HIS A 28 -7.95 -7.22 18.11
N TYR A 29 -7.55 -8.50 18.06
CA TYR A 29 -8.42 -9.62 17.67
C TYR A 29 -9.65 -9.83 18.56
N ARG A 30 -9.65 -9.27 19.79
CA ARG A 30 -10.80 -9.27 20.72
C ARG A 30 -11.73 -8.08 20.54
N SER A 31 -11.36 -7.10 19.72
CA SER A 31 -12.18 -5.92 19.48
C SER A 31 -13.19 -6.19 18.36
N PRO A 32 -14.40 -5.62 18.44
CA PRO A 32 -15.32 -5.62 17.30
C PRO A 32 -14.66 -4.95 16.09
N ILE A 33 -14.88 -5.51 14.91
CA ILE A 33 -14.38 -4.96 13.66
C ILE A 33 -15.58 -4.51 12.83
N ASP A 34 -15.67 -3.22 12.58
CA ASP A 34 -16.60 -2.67 11.59
C ASP A 34 -16.00 -2.85 10.19
N PHE A 35 -16.77 -3.51 9.32
CA PHE A 35 -16.37 -3.69 7.93
C PHE A 35 -17.08 -2.67 7.03
N SER A 36 -16.30 -1.87 6.30
CA SER A 36 -16.79 -1.02 5.23
C SER A 36 -15.73 -0.87 4.14
N SER A 37 -16.16 -0.64 2.91
CA SER A 37 -15.24 -0.41 1.79
C SER A 37 -14.29 0.77 2.04
N ALA A 38 -14.76 1.83 2.72
CA ALA A 38 -13.93 2.97 3.09
C ALA A 38 -12.80 2.60 4.07
N LEU A 39 -13.07 1.74 5.05
CA LEU A 39 -12.05 1.28 6.01
C LEU A 39 -11.03 0.33 5.36
N VAL A 40 -11.47 -0.48 4.40
CA VAL A 40 -10.57 -1.34 3.60
C VAL A 40 -9.70 -0.47 2.70
N GLU A 41 -10.26 0.56 2.06
CA GLU A 41 -9.48 1.54 1.27
C GLU A 41 -8.43 2.24 2.13
N ASP A 42 -8.79 2.73 3.32
CA ASP A 42 -7.82 3.33 4.25
C ASP A 42 -6.70 2.34 4.64
N ALA A 43 -7.04 1.06 4.83
CA ALA A 43 -6.04 0.03 5.07
C ALA A 43 -5.12 -0.18 3.87
N HIS A 44 -5.66 -0.17 2.64
CA HIS A 44 -4.87 -0.27 1.42
C HIS A 44 -3.89 0.90 1.28
N GLN A 45 -4.36 2.12 1.46
CA GLN A 45 -3.52 3.32 1.42
C GLN A 45 -2.44 3.32 2.51
N ALA A 46 -2.75 2.81 3.69
CA ALA A 46 -1.79 2.65 4.77
C ALA A 46 -0.71 1.60 4.42
N LEU A 47 -1.10 0.49 3.78
CA LEU A 47 -0.17 -0.55 3.32
C LEU A 47 0.74 -0.05 2.18
N ILE A 48 0.20 0.75 1.24
CA ILE A 48 1.00 1.43 0.21
C ILE A 48 2.11 2.28 0.82
N ARG A 49 1.86 3.00 1.94
CA ARG A 49 2.90 3.78 2.61
C ARG A 49 4.05 2.93 3.13
N LEU A 50 3.76 1.74 3.66
CA LEU A 50 4.79 0.79 4.09
C LEU A 50 5.59 0.24 2.89
N TYR A 51 4.91 -0.13 1.83
CA TYR A 51 5.56 -0.58 0.58
C TYR A 51 6.39 0.51 -0.09
N THR A 52 5.95 1.77 -0.03
CA THR A 52 6.70 2.91 -0.57
C THR A 52 8.04 3.06 0.15
N ALA A 53 8.11 2.84 1.46
CA ALA A 53 9.37 2.87 2.19
C ALA A 53 10.34 1.79 1.69
N LEU A 54 9.85 0.57 1.44
CA LEU A 54 10.64 -0.54 0.89
C LEU A 54 11.04 -0.32 -0.57
N LYS A 55 10.15 0.23 -1.40
CA LYS A 55 10.45 0.59 -2.79
C LYS A 55 11.62 1.56 -2.88
N ASN A 56 11.63 2.57 -2.03
CA ASN A 56 12.63 3.64 -2.04
C ASN A 56 13.93 3.27 -1.32
N THR A 57 13.98 2.15 -0.63
CA THR A 57 15.15 1.69 0.13
C THR A 57 15.24 0.16 0.06
N PRO A 58 15.98 -0.39 -0.90
CA PRO A 58 16.19 -1.83 -0.98
C PRO A 58 16.74 -2.40 0.33
N SER A 59 16.16 -3.49 0.79
CA SER A 59 16.62 -4.19 2.00
C SER A 59 17.84 -5.05 1.71
N ASP A 60 18.71 -5.24 2.71
CA ASP A 60 19.70 -6.31 2.69
C ASP A 60 19.07 -7.67 3.02
N ASP A 61 19.81 -8.76 2.84
CA ASP A 61 19.32 -10.13 3.08
C ASP A 61 19.80 -10.73 4.42
N ASN A 62 20.44 -9.93 5.28
CA ASN A 62 20.93 -10.39 6.57
C ASN A 62 19.78 -10.90 7.47
N PRO A 63 20.04 -11.82 8.40
CA PRO A 63 19.03 -12.25 9.36
C PRO A 63 18.59 -11.09 10.26
N LEU A 64 17.35 -11.17 10.80
CA LEU A 64 16.83 -10.23 11.76
C LEU A 64 17.48 -10.50 13.14
N ASP A 65 18.03 -9.46 13.77
CA ASP A 65 18.41 -9.50 15.17
C ASP A 65 17.25 -8.99 16.02
N TRP A 66 16.73 -9.86 16.89
CA TRP A 66 15.63 -9.53 17.80
C TRP A 66 16.00 -8.57 18.93
N ASN A 67 17.29 -8.27 19.11
CA ASN A 67 17.76 -7.26 20.06
C ASN A 67 17.78 -5.84 19.46
N GLU A 68 17.61 -5.70 18.14
CA GLU A 68 17.47 -4.40 17.51
C GLU A 68 16.19 -3.70 18.00
N LYS A 69 16.26 -2.38 18.13
CA LYS A 69 15.22 -1.54 18.74
C LYS A 69 13.79 -1.90 18.28
N TYR A 70 13.56 -1.87 16.99
CA TYR A 70 12.21 -2.10 16.43
C TYR A 70 11.79 -3.56 16.49
N ALA A 71 12.73 -4.49 16.34
CA ALA A 71 12.45 -5.92 16.47
C ALA A 71 12.07 -6.26 17.91
N ALA A 72 12.76 -5.70 18.91
CA ALA A 72 12.43 -5.87 20.32
C ALA A 72 11.05 -5.28 20.67
N GLN A 73 10.73 -4.07 20.21
CA GLN A 73 9.42 -3.43 20.41
C GLN A 73 8.28 -4.21 19.73
N PHE A 74 8.50 -4.71 18.51
CA PHE A 74 7.55 -5.55 17.82
C PHE A 74 7.30 -6.85 18.58
N LYS A 75 8.37 -7.50 19.04
CA LYS A 75 8.28 -8.73 19.84
C LYS A 75 7.50 -8.47 21.13
N GLU A 76 7.80 -7.40 21.86
CA GLU A 76 7.07 -7.02 23.09
C GLU A 76 5.57 -6.86 22.82
N ALA A 77 5.19 -6.16 21.74
CA ALA A 77 3.79 -6.03 21.35
C ALA A 77 3.12 -7.38 21.03
N MET A 78 3.82 -8.29 20.36
CA MET A 78 3.28 -9.60 20.01
C MET A 78 3.21 -10.54 21.23
N ASP A 79 4.12 -10.41 22.19
CA ASP A 79 4.13 -11.16 23.45
C ASP A 79 3.01 -10.65 24.40
N ASP A 80 2.51 -9.42 24.22
CA ASP A 80 1.36 -8.85 24.94
C ASP A 80 0.03 -9.23 24.26
N ASP A 81 -0.39 -10.47 24.44
CA ASP A 81 -1.68 -11.02 23.96
C ASP A 81 -1.90 -10.80 22.44
N PHE A 82 -0.85 -10.98 21.64
CA PHE A 82 -0.90 -10.74 20.17
C PHE A 82 -1.43 -9.35 19.81
N ASN A 83 -0.94 -8.32 20.43
CA ASN A 83 -1.33 -6.92 20.18
C ASN A 83 -0.83 -6.46 18.80
N THR A 84 -1.48 -6.98 17.76
CA THR A 84 -1.14 -6.66 16.36
C THR A 84 -1.31 -5.18 16.04
N ALA A 85 -2.23 -4.48 16.70
CA ALA A 85 -2.41 -3.04 16.52
C ALA A 85 -1.14 -2.27 16.94
N GLN A 86 -0.54 -2.62 18.09
CA GLN A 86 0.71 -2.04 18.56
C GLN A 86 1.89 -2.47 17.67
N ALA A 87 1.95 -3.74 17.25
CA ALA A 87 2.97 -4.24 16.33
C ALA A 87 2.93 -3.46 14.99
N VAL A 88 1.75 -3.19 14.45
CA VAL A 88 1.56 -2.36 13.24
C VAL A 88 2.03 -0.92 13.47
N ALA A 89 1.79 -0.33 14.65
CA ALA A 89 2.30 0.99 14.97
C ALA A 89 3.83 1.04 14.91
N VAL A 90 4.52 0.01 15.45
CA VAL A 90 5.98 -0.13 15.34
C VAL A 90 6.45 -0.18 13.88
N LEU A 91 5.73 -0.88 13.00
CA LEU A 91 6.06 -0.90 11.56
C LEU A 91 5.96 0.48 10.91
N PHE A 92 5.00 1.32 11.30
CA PHE A 92 4.90 2.69 10.77
C PHE A 92 6.02 3.60 11.28
N GLU A 93 6.40 3.48 12.55
CA GLU A 93 7.55 4.22 13.09
C GLU A 93 8.84 3.82 12.37
N LEU A 94 9.05 2.52 12.19
CA LEU A 94 10.17 1.98 11.43
C LEU A 94 10.18 2.47 9.98
N ALA A 95 9.05 2.43 9.29
CA ALA A 95 8.93 2.92 7.91
C ALA A 95 9.25 4.43 7.80
N LYS A 96 8.85 5.23 8.80
CA LYS A 96 9.22 6.65 8.88
C LYS A 96 10.74 6.80 8.97
N GLU A 97 11.41 6.03 9.82
CA GLU A 97 12.87 6.09 9.97
C GLU A 97 13.60 5.57 8.72
N VAL A 98 13.10 4.51 8.07
CA VAL A 98 13.58 4.05 6.75
C VAL A 98 13.53 5.18 5.72
N ASN A 99 12.42 5.91 5.64
CA ASN A 99 12.27 7.02 4.70
C ASN A 99 13.24 8.18 4.99
N GLN A 100 13.58 8.42 6.24
CA GLN A 100 14.49 9.49 6.67
C GLN A 100 15.95 9.13 6.44
N THR A 101 16.34 7.91 6.82
CA THR A 101 17.75 7.49 6.84
C THR A 101 18.20 6.77 5.58
N LYS A 102 17.25 6.20 4.82
CA LYS A 102 17.52 5.31 3.68
C LYS A 102 18.41 4.12 4.05
N SER A 103 18.32 3.63 5.31
CA SER A 103 19.11 2.49 5.78
C SER A 103 18.56 1.17 5.23
N PRO A 104 19.36 0.37 4.49
CA PRO A 104 18.98 -0.97 4.05
C PRO A 104 18.70 -1.93 5.22
N GLU A 105 19.37 -1.72 6.36
CA GLU A 105 19.21 -2.49 7.58
C GLU A 105 17.81 -2.27 8.19
N LEU A 106 17.36 -1.02 8.30
CA LEU A 106 16.02 -0.72 8.78
C LEU A 106 14.94 -1.20 7.78
N ALA A 107 15.19 -1.11 6.48
CA ALA A 107 14.31 -1.65 5.46
C ALA A 107 14.18 -3.18 5.57
N ARG A 108 15.29 -3.89 5.87
CA ARG A 108 15.29 -5.32 6.18
C ARG A 108 14.40 -5.63 7.36
N GLN A 109 14.55 -4.89 8.48
CA GLN A 109 13.72 -5.09 9.66
C GLN A 109 12.25 -4.91 9.30
N LEU A 110 11.88 -3.84 8.58
CA LEU A 110 10.51 -3.58 8.14
C LEU A 110 9.93 -4.74 7.35
N LYS A 111 10.66 -5.25 6.36
CA LYS A 111 10.24 -6.38 5.52
C LYS A 111 10.08 -7.67 6.33
N LYS A 112 11.06 -7.97 7.20
CA LYS A 112 11.06 -9.21 7.99
C LYS A 112 9.99 -9.19 9.08
N LEU A 113 9.81 -8.08 9.79
CA LEU A 113 8.75 -7.93 10.79
C LEU A 113 7.35 -7.94 10.14
N GLY A 114 7.20 -7.29 8.99
CA GLY A 114 5.98 -7.41 8.19
C GLY A 114 5.69 -8.86 7.79
N GLY A 115 6.72 -9.63 7.47
CA GLY A 115 6.63 -11.06 7.16
C GLY A 115 6.07 -11.91 8.31
N VAL A 116 6.35 -11.57 9.56
CA VAL A 116 5.74 -12.24 10.73
C VAL A 116 4.22 -12.10 10.72
N LEU A 117 3.71 -10.95 10.27
CA LEU A 117 2.28 -10.71 10.11
C LEU A 117 1.73 -11.18 8.75
N GLY A 118 2.58 -11.73 7.87
CA GLY A 118 2.23 -12.14 6.52
C GLY A 118 1.90 -10.99 5.57
N ILE A 119 2.49 -9.81 5.79
CA ILE A 119 2.42 -8.63 4.94
C ILE A 119 3.81 -8.24 4.45
N LEU A 120 3.91 -7.32 3.49
CA LEU A 120 5.17 -6.81 2.91
C LEU A 120 6.01 -7.91 2.21
N GLN A 121 5.36 -8.94 1.67
CA GLN A 121 6.03 -10.05 0.99
C GLN A 121 5.94 -9.99 -0.54
N LEU A 122 5.12 -9.09 -1.07
CA LEU A 122 5.02 -8.84 -2.50
C LEU A 122 6.17 -7.93 -2.97
N ASP A 123 6.34 -7.85 -4.28
CA ASP A 123 7.26 -6.88 -4.86
C ASP A 123 6.76 -5.45 -4.58
N PRO A 124 7.58 -4.57 -3.98
CA PRO A 124 7.13 -3.24 -3.58
C PRO A 124 6.70 -2.36 -4.75
N GLU A 125 7.37 -2.47 -5.89
CA GLU A 125 7.03 -1.68 -7.06
C GLU A 125 5.71 -2.17 -7.67
N ALA A 126 5.55 -3.48 -7.82
CA ALA A 126 4.32 -4.09 -8.29
C ALA A 126 3.14 -3.80 -7.37
N PHE A 127 3.32 -3.83 -6.05
CA PHE A 127 2.26 -3.50 -5.10
C PHE A 127 1.80 -2.04 -5.24
N VAL A 128 2.74 -1.11 -5.27
CA VAL A 128 2.43 0.32 -5.40
C VAL A 128 1.83 0.65 -6.76
N LYS A 129 2.29 -0.01 -7.85
CA LYS A 129 1.71 0.10 -9.20
C LYS A 129 0.38 -0.64 -9.33
N GLY A 130 0.20 -1.75 -8.66
CA GLY A 130 -0.97 -2.62 -8.82
C GLY A 130 -2.30 -1.97 -8.42
N ALA A 131 -2.28 -0.82 -7.74
CA ALA A 131 -3.41 0.09 -7.67
C ALA A 131 -3.66 0.82 -9.02
N VAL A 132 -2.69 0.78 -9.93
CA VAL A 132 -2.71 1.41 -11.27
C VAL A 132 -2.95 0.36 -12.37
N ASP A 133 -2.62 -0.93 -12.14
CA ASP A 133 -2.77 -2.01 -13.13
C ASP A 133 -4.23 -2.45 -13.41
N SER A 134 -5.21 -1.91 -12.70
CA SER A 134 -6.61 -1.97 -13.15
C SER A 134 -6.91 -0.92 -14.24
N VAL A 135 -5.96 -0.04 -14.51
CA VAL A 135 -6.05 0.96 -15.57
C VAL A 135 -5.11 0.50 -16.68
N ASP A 136 -5.68 0.07 -17.79
CA ASP A 136 -4.94 -0.25 -19.02
C ASP A 136 -4.03 0.94 -19.37
N GLU A 137 -2.72 0.79 -19.14
CA GLU A 137 -1.71 1.84 -19.33
C GLU A 137 -1.77 2.40 -20.76
N ALA A 138 -2.05 1.52 -21.74
CA ALA A 138 -2.25 1.91 -23.14
C ALA A 138 -3.51 2.77 -23.32
N ALA A 139 -4.60 2.46 -22.58
CA ALA A 139 -5.83 3.25 -22.63
C ALA A 139 -5.64 4.62 -21.95
N VAL A 140 -4.82 4.70 -20.88
CA VAL A 140 -4.47 5.97 -20.22
C VAL A 140 -3.60 6.83 -21.14
N GLU A 141 -2.57 6.25 -21.75
CA GLU A 141 -1.72 6.98 -22.71
C GLU A 141 -2.53 7.48 -23.91
N ALA A 142 -3.47 6.69 -24.40
CA ALA A 142 -4.38 7.10 -25.47
C ALA A 142 -5.26 8.29 -25.04
N LEU A 143 -5.83 8.27 -23.84
CA LEU A 143 -6.60 9.39 -23.29
C LEU A 143 -5.77 10.65 -23.08
N ILE A 144 -4.52 10.51 -22.63
CA ILE A 144 -3.59 11.62 -22.47
C ILE A 144 -3.26 12.24 -23.85
N ALA A 145 -2.98 11.40 -24.84
CA ALA A 145 -2.72 11.86 -26.22
C ALA A 145 -3.96 12.54 -26.82
N GLU A 146 -5.14 11.98 -26.64
CA GLU A 146 -6.41 12.56 -27.10
C GLU A 146 -6.69 13.91 -26.43
N ARG A 147 -6.45 14.04 -25.11
CA ARG A 147 -6.58 15.33 -24.40
C ARG A 147 -5.64 16.39 -24.96
N LYS A 148 -4.40 16.00 -25.27
CA LYS A 148 -3.40 16.90 -25.86
C LYS A 148 -3.84 17.38 -27.26
N ALA A 149 -4.40 16.47 -28.07
CA ALA A 149 -4.98 16.81 -29.38
C ALA A 149 -6.22 17.70 -29.25
N ALA A 150 -7.12 17.42 -28.30
CA ALA A 150 -8.29 18.24 -28.02
C ALA A 150 -7.91 19.67 -27.59
N LYS A 151 -6.91 19.83 -26.69
CA LYS A 151 -6.36 21.14 -26.33
C LYS A 151 -5.78 21.89 -27.54
N ALA A 152 -5.03 21.21 -28.41
CA ALA A 152 -4.46 21.79 -29.62
C ALA A 152 -5.56 22.25 -30.62
N ALA A 153 -6.65 21.49 -30.71
CA ALA A 153 -7.83 21.83 -31.52
C ALA A 153 -8.77 22.84 -30.83
N LYS A 154 -8.43 23.36 -29.65
CA LYS A 154 -9.26 24.27 -28.82
C LYS A 154 -10.62 23.67 -28.43
N ASN A 155 -10.74 22.34 -28.43
CA ASN A 155 -11.92 21.61 -27.95
C ASN A 155 -11.83 21.39 -26.43
N TRP A 156 -12.11 22.44 -25.68
CA TRP A 156 -11.99 22.46 -24.23
C TRP A 156 -12.96 21.50 -23.54
N ALA A 157 -14.17 21.35 -24.12
CA ALA A 157 -15.19 20.45 -23.56
C ALA A 157 -14.67 18.99 -23.52
N ARG A 158 -14.10 18.50 -24.62
CA ARG A 158 -13.54 17.13 -24.68
C ARG A 158 -12.31 16.98 -23.76
N ALA A 159 -11.47 17.99 -23.69
CA ALA A 159 -10.29 17.98 -22.80
C ALA A 159 -10.69 17.89 -21.31
N ASP A 160 -11.81 18.53 -20.91
CA ASP A 160 -12.32 18.48 -19.54
C ASP A 160 -13.06 17.16 -19.25
N GLU A 161 -13.76 16.57 -20.23
CA GLU A 161 -14.32 15.22 -20.10
C GLU A 161 -13.23 14.18 -19.84
N ILE A 162 -12.16 14.19 -20.63
CA ILE A 162 -11.01 13.26 -20.47
C ILE A 162 -10.36 13.45 -19.09
N ARG A 163 -10.25 14.69 -18.62
CA ARG A 163 -9.72 14.99 -17.29
C ARG A 163 -10.58 14.35 -16.20
N LYS A 164 -11.91 14.40 -16.32
CA LYS A 164 -12.84 13.75 -15.39
C LYS A 164 -12.73 12.24 -15.45
N GLU A 165 -12.69 11.64 -16.66
CA GLU A 165 -12.51 10.20 -16.85
C GLU A 165 -11.21 9.69 -16.20
N LEU A 166 -10.11 10.44 -16.30
CA LEU A 166 -8.84 10.09 -15.67
C LEU A 166 -8.88 10.28 -14.14
N LEU A 167 -9.57 11.33 -13.65
CA LEU A 167 -9.75 11.56 -12.23
C LEU A 167 -10.61 10.46 -11.56
N GLU A 168 -11.65 9.97 -12.24
CA GLU A 168 -12.46 8.82 -11.79
C GLU A 168 -11.63 7.53 -11.67
N LYS A 169 -10.55 7.44 -12.46
CA LYS A 169 -9.56 6.36 -12.40
C LYS A 169 -8.40 6.65 -11.43
N ASN A 170 -8.54 7.63 -10.54
CA ASN A 170 -7.53 8.10 -9.59
C ASN A 170 -6.21 8.60 -10.24
N ILE A 171 -6.26 9.01 -11.50
CA ILE A 171 -5.12 9.58 -12.23
C ILE A 171 -5.21 11.10 -12.22
N VAL A 172 -4.28 11.74 -11.52
CA VAL A 172 -4.14 13.20 -11.50
C VAL A 172 -3.11 13.61 -12.55
N LEU A 173 -3.53 14.47 -13.49
CA LEU A 173 -2.62 15.05 -14.48
C LEU A 173 -2.02 16.34 -13.91
N GLU A 174 -0.70 16.41 -13.85
CA GLU A 174 0.03 17.66 -13.66
C GLU A 174 0.11 18.38 -15.03
N ASP A 175 -0.36 19.62 -15.09
CA ASP A 175 -0.33 20.48 -16.30
C ASP A 175 1.01 21.22 -16.45
#